data_f7d0f4c9d2c01312ef7ee5c40e4b9670
#
_entry.id   f7d0f4c9d2c01312ef7ee5c40e4b9670
#
_cell.length_a   1.000
_cell.length_b   1.000
_cell.length_c   1.000
_cell.angle_alpha   90.00
_cell.angle_beta   90.00
_cell.angle_gamma   90.00
#
_symmetry.space_group_name_H-M   'P 1'
#
loop_
_entity.id
_entity.type
_entity.pdbx_description
1 polymer ?
#
loop_
_entity_poly.entity_id
_entity_poly.type
_entity_poly.pdbx_seq_one_letter_code
_entity_poly.pdbx_strand_id
1 'polypeptide(L)'
;MQVRSISEYRVDRDKWAEKTFVEHMGNISAEVGRAITAHRNGNKVREDRAIDRAIDLFSATVDVWIGTEYSYRLKEVLRARDEFLRLFFDGTFAEDADNIDRYFTYYAFLARNQHHEQQLQMKRVYANPGKD
;
A
#
# COMPACT_ATOMS: atom_id res chain seq x y z
N MET A 1 28.43 6.33 -16.24
CA MET A 1 27.64 5.71 -15.15
C MET A 1 26.21 6.22 -15.25
N GLN A 2 25.26 5.32 -15.51
CA GLN A 2 23.86 5.70 -15.52
C GLN A 2 23.32 5.68 -14.09
N VAL A 3 22.85 6.83 -13.64
CA VAL A 3 22.16 6.93 -12.36
C VAL A 3 20.70 6.53 -12.58
N ARG A 4 20.17 5.66 -11.71
CA ARG A 4 18.76 5.30 -11.74
C ARG A 4 17.90 6.57 -11.65
N SER A 5 16.94 6.70 -12.55
CA SER A 5 16.00 7.81 -12.49
C SER A 5 15.12 7.66 -11.24
N ILE A 6 15.24 8.61 -10.32
CA ILE A 6 14.41 8.63 -9.11
C ILE A 6 13.07 9.26 -9.48
N SER A 7 11.99 8.59 -9.13
CA SER A 7 10.64 9.13 -9.31
C SER A 7 10.46 10.40 -8.48
N GLU A 8 9.91 11.45 -9.07
CA GLU A 8 9.55 12.67 -8.36
C GLU A 8 8.28 12.51 -7.53
N TYR A 9 7.61 11.37 -7.63
CA TYR A 9 6.39 11.10 -6.89
C TYR A 9 6.65 11.12 -5.39
N ARG A 10 5.84 11.91 -4.70
CA ARG A 10 5.81 11.95 -3.23
C ARG A 10 4.37 12.08 -2.78
N VAL A 11 3.93 11.20 -1.91
CA VAL A 11 2.59 11.29 -1.34
C VAL A 11 2.52 12.48 -0.40
N ASP A 12 1.35 13.14 -0.36
CA ASP A 12 1.07 14.18 0.62
C ASP A 12 1.02 13.56 2.02
N ARG A 13 2.04 13.86 2.83
CA ARG A 13 2.22 13.27 4.16
C ARG A 13 1.08 13.59 5.13
N ASP A 14 0.53 14.80 5.04
CA ASP A 14 -0.55 15.22 5.93
C ASP A 14 -1.84 14.46 5.62
N LYS A 15 -2.17 14.35 4.35
CA LYS A 15 -3.33 13.56 3.91
C LYS A 15 -3.15 12.07 4.20
N TRP A 16 -1.92 11.57 4.04
CA TRP A 16 -1.62 10.17 4.33
C TRP A 16 -1.83 9.85 5.82
N ALA A 17 -1.43 10.76 6.70
CA ALA A 17 -1.59 10.59 8.13
C ALA A 17 -3.05 10.51 8.58
N GLU A 18 -3.99 11.06 7.82
CA GLU A 18 -5.42 11.02 8.10
C GLU A 18 -6.06 9.65 7.80
N LYS A 19 -5.37 8.81 7.04
CA LYS A 19 -5.90 7.50 6.61
C LYS A 19 -5.71 6.44 7.69
N THR A 20 -6.54 5.41 7.62
CA THR A 20 -6.43 4.24 8.51
C THR A 20 -5.30 3.32 8.04
N PHE A 21 -4.88 2.41 8.91
CA PHE A 21 -3.88 1.40 8.57
C PHE A 21 -4.31 0.54 7.37
N VAL A 22 -5.58 0.13 7.33
CA VAL A 22 -6.12 -0.66 6.22
C VAL A 22 -6.09 0.14 4.92
N GLU A 23 -6.40 1.43 4.97
CA GLU A 23 -6.30 2.31 3.80
C GLU A 23 -4.86 2.48 3.34
N HIS A 24 -3.91 2.61 4.26
CA HIS A 24 -2.48 2.65 3.93
C HIS A 24 -2.07 1.41 3.15
N MET A 25 -2.34 0.25 3.72
CA MET A 25 -1.93 -1.02 3.10
C MET A 25 -2.68 -1.28 1.78
N GLY A 26 -3.94 -0.88 1.69
CA GLY A 26 -4.72 -0.98 0.46
C GLY A 26 -4.15 -0.12 -0.67
N ASN A 27 -3.73 1.10 -0.37
CA ASN A 27 -3.09 1.99 -1.36
C ASN A 27 -1.73 1.45 -1.79
N ILE A 28 -0.94 0.92 -0.85
CA ILE A 28 0.34 0.27 -1.16
C ILE A 28 0.12 -0.93 -2.08
N SER A 29 -0.95 -1.70 -1.86
CA SER A 29 -1.33 -2.84 -2.70
C SER A 29 -1.36 -2.50 -4.20
N ALA A 30 -1.85 -1.32 -4.54
CA ALA A 30 -1.92 -0.89 -5.95
C ALA A 30 -0.52 -0.81 -6.58
N GLU A 31 0.45 -0.25 -5.86
CA GLU A 31 1.82 -0.14 -6.37
C GLU A 31 2.54 -1.50 -6.38
N VAL A 32 2.30 -2.33 -5.37
CA VAL A 32 2.83 -3.69 -5.31
C VAL A 32 2.35 -4.49 -6.53
N GLY A 33 1.06 -4.44 -6.84
CA GLY A 33 0.49 -5.12 -8.01
C GLY A 33 1.09 -4.62 -9.32
N ARG A 34 1.28 -3.31 -9.45
CA ARG A 34 1.91 -2.72 -10.65
C ARG A 34 3.35 -3.19 -10.82
N ALA A 35 4.12 -3.23 -9.73
CA ALA A 35 5.51 -3.69 -9.78
C ALA A 35 5.60 -5.16 -10.18
N ILE A 36 4.76 -6.02 -9.62
CA ILE A 36 4.73 -7.45 -9.92
C ILE A 36 4.34 -7.68 -11.38
N THR A 37 3.29 -7.01 -11.85
CA THR A 37 2.82 -7.11 -13.23
C THR A 37 3.88 -6.63 -14.22
N ALA A 38 4.52 -5.49 -13.94
CA ALA A 38 5.58 -4.95 -14.79
C ALA A 38 6.77 -5.90 -14.87
N HIS A 39 7.15 -6.53 -13.76
CA HIS A 39 8.23 -7.51 -13.73
C HIS A 39 7.90 -8.71 -14.62
N ARG A 40 6.69 -9.25 -14.51
CA ARG A 40 6.23 -10.38 -15.33
C ARG A 40 6.20 -10.05 -16.81
N ASN A 41 5.91 -8.80 -17.15
CA ASN A 41 5.86 -8.34 -18.53
C ASN A 41 7.22 -7.88 -19.07
N GLY A 42 8.27 -7.94 -18.27
CA GLY A 42 9.61 -7.49 -18.65
C GLY A 42 9.70 -5.97 -18.85
N ASN A 43 8.79 -5.20 -18.26
CA ASN A 43 8.77 -3.74 -18.37
C ASN A 43 9.54 -3.11 -17.23
N LYS A 44 10.85 -2.96 -17.40
CA LYS A 44 11.75 -2.48 -16.36
C LYS A 44 11.45 -1.04 -15.93
N VAL A 45 11.05 -0.19 -16.86
CA VAL A 45 10.73 1.22 -16.55
C VAL A 45 9.52 1.31 -15.62
N ARG A 46 8.45 0.59 -15.93
CA ARG A 46 7.25 0.56 -15.08
C ARG A 46 7.51 -0.12 -13.74
N GLU A 47 8.31 -1.19 -13.75
CA GLU A 47 8.72 -1.88 -12.53
C GLU A 47 9.43 -0.91 -11.57
N ASP A 48 10.45 -0.20 -12.04
CA ASP A 48 11.22 0.73 -11.22
C ASP A 48 10.35 1.87 -10.69
N ARG A 49 9.45 2.41 -11.50
CA ARG A 49 8.52 3.46 -11.08
C ARG A 49 7.57 2.98 -9.99
N ALA A 50 7.02 1.79 -10.14
CA ALA A 50 6.11 1.23 -9.15
C ALA A 50 6.83 0.93 -7.84
N ILE A 51 8.05 0.40 -7.91
CA ILE A 51 8.89 0.16 -6.71
C ILE A 51 9.18 1.48 -5.99
N ASP A 52 9.56 2.54 -6.72
CA ASP A 52 9.85 3.84 -6.12
C ASP A 52 8.63 4.43 -5.41
N ARG A 53 7.45 4.33 -6.03
CA ARG A 53 6.21 4.78 -5.39
C ARG A 53 5.87 3.97 -4.16
N ALA A 54 6.04 2.64 -4.24
CA ALA A 54 5.81 1.77 -3.10
C ALA A 54 6.74 2.14 -1.94
N ILE A 55 8.02 2.37 -2.20
CA ILE A 55 9.00 2.78 -1.18
C ILE A 55 8.56 4.07 -0.51
N ASP A 56 8.11 5.06 -1.28
CA ASP A 56 7.62 6.32 -0.72
C ASP A 56 6.40 6.10 0.18
N LEU A 57 5.44 5.29 -0.26
CA LEU A 57 4.25 4.98 0.54
C LEU A 57 4.59 4.20 1.80
N PHE A 58 5.51 3.24 1.73
CA PHE A 58 5.99 2.53 2.92
C PHE A 58 6.64 3.48 3.91
N SER A 59 7.48 4.39 3.41
CA SER A 59 8.14 5.39 4.25
C SER A 59 7.12 6.29 4.96
N ALA A 60 6.12 6.78 4.23
CA ALA A 60 5.05 7.60 4.79
C ALA A 60 4.25 6.83 5.85
N THR A 61 4.03 5.54 5.63
CA THR A 61 3.28 4.68 6.55
C THR A 61 4.07 4.41 7.83
N VAL A 62 5.37 4.16 7.72
CA VAL A 62 6.25 4.04 8.89
C VAL A 62 6.19 5.31 9.73
N ASP A 63 6.26 6.48 9.10
CA ASP A 63 6.20 7.77 9.81
C ASP A 63 4.91 7.95 10.60
N VAL A 64 3.79 7.43 10.11
CA VAL A 64 2.50 7.49 10.82
C VAL A 64 2.51 6.61 12.07
N TRP A 65 3.02 5.38 11.95
CA TRP A 65 2.86 4.38 13.01
C TRP A 65 4.03 4.30 13.99
N ILE A 66 5.18 4.90 13.66
CA ILE A 66 6.33 4.95 14.57
C ILE A 66 5.99 5.79 15.81
N GLY A 67 6.38 5.32 16.98
CA GLY A 67 6.13 6.03 18.22
C GLY A 67 4.68 6.00 18.73
N THR A 68 3.77 5.31 18.02
CA THR A 68 2.40 5.09 18.49
C THR A 68 2.34 3.88 19.41
N GLU A 69 1.21 3.72 20.10
CA GLU A 69 0.95 2.53 20.92
C GLU A 69 0.69 1.27 20.08
N TYR A 70 0.58 1.40 18.77
CA TYR A 70 0.29 0.29 17.85
C TYR A 70 1.57 -0.27 17.24
N SER A 71 2.49 -0.74 18.06
CA SER A 71 3.79 -1.28 17.61
C SER A 71 3.64 -2.47 16.66
N TYR A 72 2.56 -3.25 16.79
CA TYR A 72 2.30 -4.37 15.89
C TYR A 72 2.05 -3.91 14.44
N ARG A 73 1.44 -2.73 14.26
CA ARG A 73 1.21 -2.15 12.91
C ARG A 73 2.53 -1.74 12.28
N LEU A 74 3.42 -1.13 13.05
CA LEU A 74 4.75 -0.79 12.57
C LEU A 74 5.53 -2.04 12.14
N LYS A 75 5.51 -3.09 12.96
CA LYS A 75 6.18 -4.37 12.63
C LYS A 75 5.62 -4.96 11.34
N GLU A 76 4.31 -4.93 11.17
CA GLU A 76 3.65 -5.45 9.99
C GLU A 76 4.07 -4.69 8.72
N VAL A 77 4.11 -3.37 8.78
CA VAL A 77 4.55 -2.53 7.65
C VAL A 77 6.00 -2.84 7.29
N LEU A 78 6.88 -2.92 8.27
CA LEU A 78 8.30 -3.18 8.04
C LEU A 78 8.52 -4.57 7.45
N ARG A 79 7.81 -5.58 7.95
CA ARG A 79 7.87 -6.94 7.41
C ARG A 79 7.37 -7.00 5.97
N ALA A 80 6.22 -6.40 5.71
CA ALA A 80 5.63 -6.37 4.38
C ALA A 80 6.53 -5.67 3.37
N ARG A 81 7.14 -4.55 3.77
CA ARG A 81 8.12 -3.83 2.95
C ARG A 81 9.32 -4.72 2.61
N ASP A 82 9.90 -5.36 3.59
CA ASP A 82 11.07 -6.20 3.39
C ASP A 82 10.77 -7.37 2.46
N GLU A 83 9.65 -8.05 2.66
CA GLU A 83 9.24 -9.16 1.80
C GLU A 83 8.97 -8.71 0.36
N PHE A 84 8.33 -7.55 0.18
CA PHE A 84 8.11 -6.98 -1.15
C PHE A 84 9.44 -6.66 -1.85
N LEU A 85 10.35 -5.97 -1.18
CA LEU A 85 11.62 -5.57 -1.78
C LEU A 85 12.51 -6.77 -2.11
N ARG A 86 12.46 -7.85 -1.34
CA ARG A 86 13.21 -9.08 -1.64
C ARG A 86 12.84 -9.69 -2.98
N LEU A 87 11.60 -9.52 -3.42
CA LEU A 87 11.17 -10.03 -4.74
C LEU A 87 12.11 -9.54 -5.84
N PHE A 88 12.51 -8.27 -5.77
CA PHE A 88 13.23 -7.59 -6.84
C PHE A 88 14.74 -7.52 -6.60
N PHE A 89 15.16 -7.52 -5.34
CA PHE A 89 16.56 -7.29 -4.99
C PHE A 89 17.29 -8.53 -4.45
N ASP A 90 16.55 -9.52 -3.93
CA ASP A 90 17.13 -10.75 -3.37
C ASP A 90 16.75 -12.01 -4.18
N GLY A 91 16.09 -11.85 -5.31
CA GLY A 91 15.81 -12.95 -6.22
C GLY A 91 14.70 -13.90 -5.79
N THR A 92 13.80 -13.50 -4.88
CA THR A 92 12.73 -14.36 -4.40
C THR A 92 11.45 -14.28 -5.24
N PHE A 93 11.46 -13.55 -6.35
CA PHE A 93 10.25 -13.24 -7.12
C PHE A 93 9.49 -14.51 -7.54
N ALA A 94 10.18 -15.48 -8.12
CA ALA A 94 9.52 -16.70 -8.64
C ALA A 94 8.79 -17.48 -7.55
N GLU A 95 9.32 -17.47 -6.33
CA GLU A 95 8.79 -18.25 -5.21
C GLU A 95 7.70 -17.52 -4.43
N ASP A 96 7.84 -16.20 -4.28
CA ASP A 96 7.06 -15.45 -3.30
C ASP A 96 6.11 -14.41 -3.89
N ALA A 97 6.22 -14.07 -5.19
CA ALA A 97 5.42 -12.98 -5.77
C ALA A 97 3.91 -13.21 -5.63
N ASP A 98 3.42 -14.41 -5.87
CA ASP A 98 1.98 -14.70 -5.75
C ASP A 98 1.47 -14.53 -4.32
N ASN A 99 2.25 -14.97 -3.34
CA ASN A 99 1.89 -14.85 -1.94
C ASN A 99 1.88 -13.38 -1.48
N ILE A 100 2.89 -12.61 -1.91
CA ILE A 100 2.99 -11.19 -1.60
C ILE A 100 1.83 -10.42 -2.22
N ASP A 101 1.53 -10.69 -3.49
CA ASP A 101 0.40 -10.06 -4.20
C ASP A 101 -0.92 -10.36 -3.49
N ARG A 102 -1.14 -11.60 -3.10
CA ARG A 102 -2.35 -12.04 -2.40
C ARG A 102 -2.50 -11.37 -1.03
N TYR A 103 -1.40 -11.25 -0.30
CA TYR A 103 -1.36 -10.57 0.99
C TYR A 103 -1.81 -9.11 0.86
N PHE A 104 -1.25 -8.36 -0.08
CA PHE A 104 -1.61 -6.96 -0.28
C PHE A 104 -3.01 -6.80 -0.86
N THR A 105 -3.43 -7.68 -1.76
CA THR A 105 -4.77 -7.64 -2.36
C THR A 105 -5.85 -7.80 -1.27
N TYR A 106 -5.58 -8.56 -0.23
CA TYR A 106 -6.49 -8.68 0.90
C TYR A 106 -6.74 -7.32 1.57
N TYR A 107 -5.70 -6.51 1.75
CA TYR A 107 -5.86 -5.16 2.29
C TYR A 107 -6.65 -4.24 1.36
N ALA A 108 -6.45 -4.35 0.06
CA ALA A 108 -7.24 -3.59 -0.91
C ALA A 108 -8.72 -3.95 -0.80
N PHE A 109 -9.02 -5.22 -0.61
CA PHE A 109 -10.39 -5.70 -0.39
C PHE A 109 -10.98 -5.14 0.91
N LEU A 110 -10.23 -5.18 2.01
CA LEU A 110 -10.68 -4.64 3.30
C LEU A 110 -10.93 -3.12 3.21
N ALA A 111 -10.04 -2.37 2.57
CA ALA A 111 -10.18 -0.93 2.41
C ALA A 111 -11.44 -0.59 1.60
N ARG A 112 -11.72 -1.32 0.54
CA ARG A 112 -12.92 -1.14 -0.27
C ARG A 112 -14.19 -1.41 0.52
N ASN A 113 -14.19 -2.45 1.34
CA ASN A 113 -15.33 -2.78 2.18
C ASN A 113 -15.59 -1.73 3.25
N GLN A 114 -14.56 -1.21 3.90
CA GLN A 114 -14.69 -0.11 4.86
C GLN A 114 -15.32 1.11 4.22
N HIS A 115 -14.85 1.50 3.05
CA HIS A 115 -15.39 2.63 2.30
C HIS A 115 -16.86 2.42 1.95
N HIS A 116 -17.21 1.23 1.49
CA HIS A 116 -18.58 0.87 1.14
C HIS A 116 -19.52 0.95 2.36
N GLU A 117 -19.10 0.43 3.50
CA GLU A 117 -19.88 0.51 4.75
C GLU A 117 -20.10 1.94 5.19
N GLN A 118 -19.08 2.78 5.12
CA GLN A 118 -19.19 4.19 5.45
C GLN A 118 -20.21 4.89 4.56
N GLN A 119 -20.20 4.62 3.26
CA GLN A 119 -21.18 5.17 2.33
C GLN A 119 -22.60 4.70 2.64
N LEU A 120 -22.79 3.45 2.99
CA LEU A 120 -24.09 2.90 3.38
C LEU A 120 -24.61 3.58 4.65
N GLN A 121 -23.76 3.80 5.64
CA GLN A 121 -24.13 4.49 6.86
C GLN A 121 -24.55 5.94 6.58
N MET A 122 -23.81 6.65 5.76
CA MET A 122 -24.16 8.01 5.36
C MET A 122 -25.51 8.05 4.65
N LYS A 123 -25.78 7.13 3.75
CA LYS A 123 -27.08 7.02 3.07
C LYS A 123 -28.23 6.77 4.06
N ARG A 124 -28.00 5.93 5.06
CA ARG A 124 -29.00 5.67 6.11
C ARG A 124 -29.31 6.93 6.92
N VAL A 125 -28.29 7.69 7.28
CA VAL A 125 -28.45 8.95 8.02
C VAL A 125 -29.24 9.95 7.19
N TYR A 126 -28.92 10.12 5.92
CA TYR A 126 -29.61 11.06 5.04
C TYR A 126 -31.02 10.58 4.65
N ALA A 127 -31.23 9.27 4.55
CA ALA A 127 -32.56 8.72 4.20
C ALA A 127 -33.54 8.82 5.37
N ASN A 128 -33.10 8.89 6.61
CA ASN A 128 -33.96 8.96 7.82
C ASN A 128 -33.54 10.12 8.73
N PRO A 129 -33.54 11.37 8.23
CA PRO A 129 -33.21 12.53 9.06
C PRO A 129 -34.28 12.69 10.17
N GLY A 130 -33.83 12.68 11.43
CA GLY A 130 -34.70 12.80 12.57
C GLY A 130 -35.10 11.49 13.24
N LYS A 131 -34.57 10.35 12.79
CA LYS A 131 -34.61 9.10 13.56
C LYS A 131 -33.32 8.98 14.38
N ASP A 132 -33.47 9.08 15.66
CA ASP A 132 -32.40 8.85 16.61
C ASP A 132 -32.03 7.34 16.69
#